data_fcf5d6f95b0f9275f30d9ad565ba0057
#
_entry.id   fcf5d6f95b0f9275f30d9ad565ba0057
#
_cell.length_a   1.000
_cell.length_b   1.000
_cell.length_c   1.000
_cell.angle_alpha   90.00
_cell.angle_beta   90.00
_cell.angle_gamma   90.00
#
_symmetry.space_group_name_H-M   'P 1'
#
loop_
_entity.id
_entity.type
_entity.pdbx_description
1 polymer ?
#
loop_
_entity_poly.entity_id
_entity_poly.type
_entity_poly.pdbx_seq_one_letter_code
_entity_poly.pdbx_strand_id
1 'polypeptide(L)'
;MRLALSFLRLLPPEISHFIALHALKILYKANLISLLFPHNNSSESFQFKGLTFKNRLGIAAGLDKNGDFLDSLGALGFGFIEVGTITPKPQPGNPKPRVFRFTDQEAIVNRLGFNNKGVDYLVKRVKGREYNGVLGINIGANKDSIGQKRVDDYIECFQKVSAYADYITVNISSPNTPGLRSLHSKENFLPLFKAISHVRETENFSNPIFIKLSPDEHIDVISEITKAI
;
A
#
# COMPACT_ATOMS: atom_id res chain seq x y z
N MET A 1 -13.42 13.96 -19.87
CA MET A 1 -12.25 13.57 -19.05
C MET A 1 -11.27 14.73 -18.84
N ARG A 2 -10.76 15.42 -19.91
CA ARG A 2 -9.78 16.53 -19.78
C ARG A 2 -10.25 17.67 -18.86
N LEU A 3 -11.50 18.12 -18.98
CA LEU A 3 -12.07 19.20 -18.13
C LEU A 3 -12.10 18.81 -16.65
N ALA A 4 -12.48 17.57 -16.32
CA ALA A 4 -12.48 17.08 -14.93
C ALA A 4 -11.05 17.06 -14.34
N LEU A 5 -10.07 16.64 -15.15
CA LEU A 5 -8.66 16.65 -14.73
C LEU A 5 -8.14 18.09 -14.53
N SER A 6 -8.52 19.03 -15.41
CA SER A 6 -8.14 20.43 -15.25
C SER A 6 -8.74 21.03 -13.97
N PHE A 7 -9.99 20.74 -13.67
CA PHE A 7 -10.62 21.15 -12.42
C PHE A 7 -9.92 20.57 -11.19
N LEU A 8 -9.63 19.25 -11.18
CA LEU A 8 -8.93 18.61 -10.07
C LEU A 8 -7.52 19.17 -9.86
N ARG A 9 -6.85 19.65 -10.92
CA ARG A 9 -5.53 20.29 -10.82
C ARG A 9 -5.54 21.63 -10.09
N LEU A 10 -6.67 22.34 -10.06
CA LEU A 10 -6.84 23.61 -9.36
C LEU A 10 -7.00 23.43 -7.84
N LEU A 11 -7.38 22.25 -7.38
CA LEU A 11 -7.62 21.96 -5.98
C LEU A 11 -6.34 21.49 -5.26
N PRO A 12 -6.24 21.68 -3.92
CA PRO A 12 -5.18 21.07 -3.13
C PRO A 12 -5.10 19.56 -3.36
N PRO A 13 -3.89 18.96 -3.45
CA PRO A 13 -3.71 17.56 -3.87
C PRO A 13 -4.51 16.53 -3.06
N GLU A 14 -4.61 16.67 -1.72
CA GLU A 14 -5.40 15.75 -0.89
C GLU A 14 -6.91 15.87 -1.14
N ILE A 15 -7.39 17.09 -1.45
CA ILE A 15 -8.81 17.30 -1.81
C ILE A 15 -9.09 16.68 -3.17
N SER A 16 -8.20 16.88 -4.15
CA SER A 16 -8.31 16.25 -5.47
C SER A 16 -8.36 14.73 -5.38
N HIS A 17 -7.48 14.15 -4.57
CA HIS A 17 -7.44 12.70 -4.30
C HIS A 17 -8.76 12.21 -3.70
N PHE A 18 -9.27 12.90 -2.68
CA PHE A 18 -10.54 12.55 -2.05
C PHE A 18 -11.71 12.59 -3.05
N ILE A 19 -11.84 13.70 -3.80
CA ILE A 19 -12.91 13.86 -4.78
C ILE A 19 -12.81 12.81 -5.89
N ALA A 20 -11.62 12.58 -6.43
CA ALA A 20 -11.42 11.63 -7.53
C ALA A 20 -11.80 10.20 -7.13
N LEU A 21 -11.37 9.72 -5.97
CA LEU A 21 -11.68 8.37 -5.50
C LEU A 21 -13.17 8.20 -5.14
N HIS A 22 -13.80 9.22 -4.55
CA HIS A 22 -15.24 9.16 -4.25
C HIS A 22 -16.08 9.22 -5.52
N ALA A 23 -15.72 10.06 -6.49
CA ALA A 23 -16.38 10.07 -7.79
C ALA A 23 -16.24 8.71 -8.50
N LEU A 24 -15.05 8.11 -8.49
CA LEU A 24 -14.84 6.77 -9.03
C LEU A 24 -15.73 5.72 -8.36
N LYS A 25 -15.85 5.77 -7.03
CA LYS A 25 -16.72 4.88 -6.27
C LYS A 25 -18.20 5.06 -6.61
N ILE A 26 -18.66 6.30 -6.84
CA ILE A 26 -20.02 6.59 -7.30
C ILE A 26 -20.24 6.01 -8.70
N LEU A 27 -19.31 6.21 -9.63
CA LEU A 27 -19.38 5.65 -10.98
C LEU A 27 -19.41 4.12 -10.96
N TYR A 28 -18.63 3.49 -10.07
CA TYR A 28 -18.66 2.04 -9.86
C TYR A 28 -20.06 1.57 -9.44
N LYS A 29 -20.61 2.18 -8.39
CA LYS A 29 -21.95 1.82 -7.89
C LYS A 29 -23.08 2.05 -8.91
N ALA A 30 -22.88 3.01 -9.81
CA ALA A 30 -23.82 3.28 -10.92
C ALA A 30 -23.59 2.38 -12.15
N ASN A 31 -22.64 1.42 -12.10
CA ASN A 31 -22.24 0.57 -13.24
C ASN A 31 -21.76 1.34 -14.48
N LEU A 32 -21.20 2.55 -14.28
CA LEU A 32 -20.76 3.41 -15.38
C LEU A 32 -19.27 3.27 -15.71
N ILE A 33 -18.48 2.53 -14.92
CA ILE A 33 -17.03 2.44 -15.15
C ILE A 33 -16.72 1.79 -16.49
N SER A 34 -17.34 0.67 -16.81
CA SER A 34 -17.10 -0.06 -18.07
C SER A 34 -17.46 0.77 -19.31
N LEU A 35 -18.43 1.66 -19.19
CA LEU A 35 -18.84 2.58 -20.25
C LEU A 35 -17.82 3.70 -20.46
N LEU A 36 -17.27 4.25 -19.36
CA LEU A 36 -16.35 5.38 -19.41
C LEU A 36 -14.88 4.95 -19.59
N PHE A 37 -14.54 3.75 -19.16
CA PHE A 37 -13.20 3.17 -19.21
C PHE A 37 -13.28 1.76 -19.79
N PRO A 38 -13.51 1.63 -21.11
CA PRO A 38 -13.57 0.32 -21.76
C PRO A 38 -12.24 -0.39 -21.60
N HIS A 39 -12.29 -1.63 -21.12
CA HIS A 39 -11.11 -2.45 -20.95
C HIS A 39 -10.63 -2.98 -22.30
N ASN A 40 -9.36 -2.77 -22.60
CA ASN A 40 -8.70 -3.46 -23.69
C ASN A 40 -8.20 -4.82 -23.15
N ASN A 41 -8.89 -5.91 -23.48
CA ASN A 41 -8.56 -7.27 -23.01
C ASN A 41 -7.26 -7.85 -23.62
N SER A 42 -6.45 -7.02 -24.25
CA SER A 42 -5.22 -7.44 -24.94
C SER A 42 -3.98 -7.58 -24.06
N SER A 43 -4.12 -7.41 -22.73
CA SER A 43 -2.98 -7.57 -21.83
C SER A 43 -2.75 -9.04 -21.47
N GLU A 44 -1.54 -9.52 -21.72
CA GLU A 44 -1.14 -10.87 -21.33
C GLU A 44 -1.06 -10.99 -19.80
N SER A 45 -1.73 -12.00 -19.26
CA SER A 45 -1.54 -12.41 -17.87
C SER A 45 -0.13 -12.96 -17.67
N PHE A 46 0.42 -12.80 -16.48
CA PHE A 46 1.71 -13.37 -16.13
C PHE A 46 1.69 -13.99 -14.75
N GLN A 47 2.61 -14.92 -14.53
CA GLN A 47 2.78 -15.56 -13.21
C GLN A 47 4.05 -15.06 -12.54
N PHE A 48 3.96 -14.79 -11.25
CA PHE A 48 5.10 -14.44 -10.42
C PHE A 48 4.90 -14.95 -9.00
N LYS A 49 5.87 -15.71 -8.48
CA LYS A 49 5.83 -16.27 -7.10
C LYS A 49 4.52 -16.98 -6.74
N GLY A 50 3.97 -17.76 -7.67
CA GLY A 50 2.74 -18.52 -7.48
C GLY A 50 1.44 -17.73 -7.66
N LEU A 51 1.51 -16.40 -7.90
CA LEU A 51 0.37 -15.55 -8.18
C LEU A 51 0.18 -15.33 -9.67
N THR A 52 -1.08 -15.30 -10.12
CA THR A 52 -1.43 -15.00 -11.51
C THR A 52 -2.00 -13.58 -11.59
N PHE A 53 -1.31 -12.71 -12.29
CA PHE A 53 -1.68 -11.30 -12.48
C PHE A 53 -2.34 -11.13 -13.85
N LYS A 54 -3.47 -10.41 -13.90
CA LYS A 54 -4.18 -10.14 -15.17
C LYS A 54 -3.36 -9.30 -16.15
N ASN A 55 -2.51 -8.44 -15.64
CA ASN A 55 -1.54 -7.63 -16.41
C ASN A 55 -0.44 -7.09 -15.48
N ARG A 56 0.55 -6.42 -16.07
CA ARG A 56 1.74 -5.90 -15.35
C ARG A 56 1.54 -4.54 -14.67
N LEU A 57 0.36 -3.92 -14.84
CA LEU A 57 0.06 -2.61 -14.25
C LEU A 57 -0.75 -2.77 -12.98
N GLY A 58 -0.24 -2.25 -11.86
CA GLY A 58 -0.91 -2.31 -10.57
C GLY A 58 -1.00 -0.97 -9.86
N ILE A 59 -1.83 -0.92 -8.84
CA ILE A 59 -1.93 0.21 -7.91
C ILE A 59 -0.97 -0.03 -6.74
N ALA A 60 -0.07 0.91 -6.51
CA ALA A 60 0.83 0.89 -5.36
C ALA A 60 0.13 1.39 -4.08
N ALA A 61 0.63 0.93 -2.93
CA ALA A 61 0.22 1.45 -1.63
C ALA A 61 0.37 2.98 -1.53
N GLY A 62 -0.56 3.61 -0.83
CA GLY A 62 -0.62 5.06 -0.65
C GLY A 62 -1.80 5.71 -1.34
N LEU A 63 -2.32 5.16 -2.43
CA LEU A 63 -3.52 5.66 -3.11
C LEU A 63 -4.78 5.31 -2.30
N ASP A 64 -5.02 4.04 -2.02
CA ASP A 64 -6.08 3.57 -1.13
C ASP A 64 -5.48 2.96 0.14
N LYS A 65 -5.32 3.78 1.18
CA LYS A 65 -4.66 3.34 2.41
C LYS A 65 -5.51 2.42 3.28
N ASN A 66 -6.82 2.46 3.12
CA ASN A 66 -7.77 1.82 4.02
C ASN A 66 -8.61 0.73 3.35
N GLY A 67 -8.42 0.46 2.06
CA GLY A 67 -9.26 -0.45 1.30
C GLY A 67 -10.68 0.08 1.03
N ASP A 68 -10.85 1.40 1.04
CA ASP A 68 -12.17 2.02 0.86
C ASP A 68 -12.64 2.01 -0.60
N PHE A 69 -11.73 1.77 -1.56
CA PHE A 69 -11.96 1.94 -3.00
C PHE A 69 -11.55 0.71 -3.84
N LEU A 70 -11.28 -0.44 -3.20
CA LEU A 70 -10.81 -1.67 -3.85
C LEU A 70 -11.62 -2.04 -5.09
N ASP A 71 -12.95 -2.14 -4.93
CA ASP A 71 -13.83 -2.59 -6.01
C ASP A 71 -13.86 -1.61 -7.17
N SER A 72 -13.92 -0.30 -6.87
CA SER A 72 -13.91 0.75 -7.88
C SER A 72 -12.57 0.90 -8.60
N LEU A 73 -11.46 0.71 -7.91
CA LEU A 73 -10.12 0.68 -8.51
C LEU A 73 -9.91 -0.60 -9.33
N GLY A 74 -10.37 -1.75 -8.82
CA GLY A 74 -10.33 -3.02 -9.54
C GLY A 74 -11.11 -3.01 -10.84
N ALA A 75 -12.25 -2.31 -10.86
CA ALA A 75 -13.06 -2.12 -12.05
C ALA A 75 -12.38 -1.29 -13.14
N LEU A 76 -11.27 -0.61 -12.88
CA LEU A 76 -10.44 0.05 -13.90
C LEU A 76 -9.50 -0.92 -14.65
N GLY A 77 -9.45 -2.20 -14.28
CA GLY A 77 -8.71 -3.22 -15.00
C GLY A 77 -7.25 -3.38 -14.61
N PHE A 78 -6.82 -2.86 -13.46
CA PHE A 78 -5.48 -3.12 -12.94
C PHE A 78 -5.24 -4.60 -12.65
N GLY A 79 -4.04 -5.09 -12.91
CA GLY A 79 -3.65 -6.48 -12.68
C GLY A 79 -3.56 -6.85 -11.21
N PHE A 80 -3.26 -5.87 -10.35
CA PHE A 80 -3.20 -6.01 -8.89
C PHE A 80 -3.41 -4.67 -8.19
N ILE A 81 -3.77 -4.74 -6.92
CA ILE A 81 -3.93 -3.55 -6.06
C ILE A 81 -3.19 -3.80 -4.76
N GLU A 82 -2.34 -2.85 -4.36
CA GLU A 82 -1.74 -2.83 -3.03
C GLU A 82 -2.35 -1.71 -2.21
N VAL A 83 -2.98 -2.06 -1.07
CA VAL A 83 -3.57 -1.12 -0.11
C VAL A 83 -2.64 -0.88 1.08
N GLY A 84 -2.83 0.22 1.78
CA GLY A 84 -1.99 0.59 2.92
C GLY A 84 -1.12 1.83 2.59
N THR A 85 -0.07 2.13 3.34
CA THR A 85 0.43 1.38 4.51
C THR A 85 -0.56 1.47 5.66
N ILE A 86 -0.84 0.33 6.25
CA ILE A 86 -1.70 0.20 7.43
C ILE A 86 -0.84 0.00 8.68
N THR A 87 -1.30 0.49 9.81
CA THR A 87 -0.67 0.30 11.12
C THR A 87 -1.67 -0.33 12.10
N PRO A 88 -1.23 -0.94 13.20
CA PRO A 88 -2.15 -1.55 14.17
C PRO A 88 -3.26 -0.60 14.60
N LYS A 89 -2.87 0.58 15.08
CA LYS A 89 -3.81 1.62 15.52
C LYS A 89 -4.01 2.66 14.43
N PRO A 90 -5.21 3.28 14.34
CA PRO A 90 -5.42 4.43 13.47
C PRO A 90 -4.49 5.57 13.87
N GLN A 91 -4.01 6.32 12.86
CA GLN A 91 -3.21 7.51 13.11
C GLN A 91 -3.47 8.59 12.05
N PRO A 92 -3.44 9.88 12.44
CA PRO A 92 -3.77 10.98 11.54
C PRO A 92 -2.69 11.25 10.48
N GLY A 93 -1.46 10.76 10.72
CA GLY A 93 -0.27 11.13 9.95
C GLY A 93 0.25 12.53 10.31
N ASN A 94 1.06 13.11 9.45
CA ASN A 94 1.65 14.42 9.67
C ASN A 94 0.64 15.56 9.45
N PRO A 95 0.86 16.76 10.03
CA PRO A 95 0.01 17.93 9.83
C PRO A 95 -0.09 18.33 8.34
N LYS A 96 -1.27 18.80 7.95
CA LYS A 96 -1.53 19.37 6.61
C LYS A 96 -0.99 20.82 6.52
N PRO A 97 -0.59 21.28 5.31
CA PRO A 97 -0.50 20.54 4.06
C PRO A 97 0.67 19.55 4.04
N ARG A 98 0.47 18.40 3.43
CA ARG A 98 1.45 17.29 3.44
C ARG A 98 1.59 16.56 2.11
N VAL A 99 0.92 17.05 1.08
CA VAL A 99 1.09 16.64 -0.32
C VAL A 99 1.24 17.88 -1.17
N PHE A 100 2.28 17.94 -1.97
CA PHE A 100 2.67 19.09 -2.78
C PHE A 100 2.82 18.64 -4.24
N ARG A 101 2.17 19.37 -5.14
CA ARG A 101 2.23 19.11 -6.58
C ARG A 101 3.13 20.14 -7.25
N PHE A 102 4.06 19.67 -8.03
CA PHE A 102 4.96 20.49 -8.85
C PHE A 102 4.59 20.21 -10.32
N THR A 103 3.67 21.03 -10.84
CA THR A 103 3.05 20.79 -12.15
C THR A 103 4.06 20.87 -13.29
N ASP A 104 4.99 21.81 -13.23
CA ASP A 104 6.01 22.04 -14.26
C ASP A 104 7.05 20.91 -14.33
N GLN A 105 7.28 20.23 -13.21
CA GLN A 105 8.18 19.08 -13.09
C GLN A 105 7.45 17.73 -13.16
N GLU A 106 6.15 17.74 -13.37
CA GLU A 106 5.28 16.55 -13.35
C GLU A 106 5.50 15.69 -12.08
N ALA A 107 5.77 16.32 -10.93
CA ALA A 107 6.18 15.67 -9.71
C ALA A 107 5.20 15.91 -8.55
N ILE A 108 5.18 14.95 -7.61
CA ILE A 108 4.44 15.05 -6.34
C ILE A 108 5.40 14.70 -5.20
N VAL A 109 5.51 15.61 -4.23
CA VAL A 109 6.24 15.39 -2.98
C VAL A 109 5.25 15.25 -1.85
N ASN A 110 5.51 14.32 -0.92
CA ASN A 110 4.64 14.14 0.23
C ASN A 110 5.42 13.93 1.54
N ARG A 111 4.72 14.25 2.64
CA ARG A 111 5.10 13.93 4.02
C ARG A 111 3.92 13.34 4.78
N LEU A 112 3.28 12.31 4.22
CA LEU A 112 2.00 11.78 4.72
C LEU A 112 2.08 11.18 6.13
N GLY A 113 3.12 10.43 6.48
CA GLY A 113 3.32 9.85 7.80
C GLY A 113 2.32 8.75 8.14
N PHE A 114 2.01 7.86 7.19
CA PHE A 114 1.14 6.70 7.34
C PHE A 114 -0.24 7.01 7.93
N ASN A 115 -0.90 8.07 7.46
CA ASN A 115 -2.28 8.36 7.85
C ASN A 115 -3.21 7.21 7.42
N ASN A 116 -3.85 6.57 8.39
CA ASN A 116 -4.73 5.43 8.16
C ASN A 116 -5.73 5.22 9.31
N LYS A 117 -6.71 4.36 9.10
CA LYS A 117 -7.79 4.06 10.06
C LYS A 117 -7.55 2.81 10.92
N GLY A 118 -6.34 2.26 10.90
CA GLY A 118 -5.96 1.06 11.64
C GLY A 118 -6.30 -0.25 10.93
N VAL A 119 -5.59 -1.31 11.31
CA VAL A 119 -5.68 -2.62 10.65
C VAL A 119 -7.08 -3.23 10.75
N ASP A 120 -7.77 -3.07 11.89
CA ASP A 120 -9.12 -3.63 12.07
C ASP A 120 -10.14 -3.02 11.10
N TYR A 121 -9.98 -1.72 10.79
CA TYR A 121 -10.79 -1.08 9.76
C TYR A 121 -10.49 -1.66 8.38
N LEU A 122 -9.21 -1.80 8.02
CA LEU A 122 -8.82 -2.39 6.74
C LEU A 122 -9.38 -3.80 6.58
N VAL A 123 -9.23 -4.66 7.61
CA VAL A 123 -9.75 -6.03 7.60
C VAL A 123 -11.25 -6.07 7.31
N LYS A 124 -12.03 -5.18 7.94
CA LYS A 124 -13.45 -5.04 7.62
C LYS A 124 -13.71 -4.72 6.15
N ARG A 125 -12.88 -3.85 5.56
CA ARG A 125 -13.03 -3.43 4.15
C ARG A 125 -12.67 -4.55 3.19
N VAL A 126 -11.52 -5.20 3.40
CA VAL A 126 -11.05 -6.27 2.50
C VAL A 126 -11.90 -7.53 2.59
N LYS A 127 -12.48 -7.80 3.76
CA LYS A 127 -13.41 -8.93 3.97
C LYS A 127 -14.70 -8.81 3.16
N GLY A 128 -15.19 -7.60 2.95
CA GLY A 128 -16.41 -7.31 2.21
C GLY A 128 -16.18 -6.88 0.76
N ARG A 129 -14.98 -7.10 0.18
CA ARG A 129 -14.66 -6.71 -1.19
C ARG A 129 -15.31 -7.63 -2.22
N GLU A 130 -15.71 -7.06 -3.35
CA GLU A 130 -16.09 -7.78 -4.56
C GLU A 130 -14.89 -8.00 -5.50
N TYR A 131 -13.82 -7.21 -5.33
CA TYR A 131 -12.57 -7.34 -6.10
C TYR A 131 -11.93 -8.70 -5.90
N ASN A 132 -11.76 -9.44 -6.99
CA ASN A 132 -11.24 -10.81 -7.05
C ASN A 132 -9.84 -10.92 -7.70
N GLY A 133 -9.18 -9.79 -7.95
CA GLY A 133 -7.79 -9.76 -8.43
C GLY A 133 -6.79 -9.87 -7.28
N VAL A 134 -5.50 -9.89 -7.63
CA VAL A 134 -4.41 -9.98 -6.65
C VAL A 134 -4.41 -8.77 -5.74
N LEU A 135 -4.55 -9.00 -4.44
CA LEU A 135 -4.54 -8.00 -3.39
C LEU A 135 -3.26 -8.08 -2.56
N GLY A 136 -2.45 -7.03 -2.64
CA GLY A 136 -1.35 -6.79 -1.71
C GLY A 136 -1.80 -5.95 -0.51
N ILE A 137 -1.29 -6.27 0.68
CA ILE A 137 -1.49 -5.45 1.86
C ILE A 137 -0.14 -4.98 2.39
N ASN A 138 0.04 -3.66 2.39
CA ASN A 138 1.25 -3.00 2.86
C ASN A 138 1.10 -2.67 4.34
N ILE A 139 2.01 -3.21 5.16
CA ILE A 139 1.99 -3.07 6.62
C ILE A 139 3.17 -2.23 7.12
N GLY A 140 2.96 -1.54 8.23
CA GLY A 140 3.96 -0.71 8.88
C GLY A 140 3.69 -0.52 10.36
N ALA A 141 4.64 0.08 11.07
CA ALA A 141 4.50 0.40 12.47
C ALA A 141 3.84 1.76 12.70
N ASN A 142 3.17 1.93 13.84
CA ASN A 142 2.69 3.22 14.30
C ASN A 142 3.86 4.19 14.55
N LYS A 143 3.60 5.48 14.41
CA LYS A 143 4.60 6.54 14.52
C LYS A 143 5.35 6.52 15.85
N ASP A 144 4.62 6.24 16.94
CA ASP A 144 5.14 6.30 18.31
C ASP A 144 5.73 4.96 18.78
N SER A 145 5.76 3.93 17.93
CA SER A 145 6.35 2.63 18.24
C SER A 145 7.85 2.65 17.99
N ILE A 146 8.63 2.29 19.01
CA ILE A 146 10.09 2.21 19.00
C ILE A 146 10.57 0.86 19.53
N GLY A 147 11.78 0.45 19.16
CA GLY A 147 12.38 -0.81 19.63
C GLY A 147 11.49 -2.02 19.34
N GLN A 148 11.36 -2.91 20.32
CA GLN A 148 10.56 -4.14 20.20
C GLN A 148 9.10 -3.85 19.82
N LYS A 149 8.49 -2.81 20.38
CA LYS A 149 7.10 -2.45 20.05
C LYS A 149 6.90 -2.16 18.56
N ARG A 150 7.94 -1.66 17.88
CA ARG A 150 7.88 -1.46 16.43
C ARG A 150 7.81 -2.79 15.67
N VAL A 151 8.55 -3.79 16.12
CA VAL A 151 8.49 -5.16 15.57
C VAL A 151 7.11 -5.75 15.83
N ASP A 152 6.59 -5.62 17.05
CA ASP A 152 5.28 -6.14 17.45
C ASP A 152 4.15 -5.55 16.59
N ASP A 153 4.24 -4.27 16.21
CA ASP A 153 3.28 -3.63 15.32
C ASP A 153 3.21 -4.30 13.93
N TYR A 154 4.35 -4.71 13.37
CA TYR A 154 4.38 -5.47 12.10
C TYR A 154 3.75 -6.84 12.27
N ILE A 155 4.03 -7.53 13.39
CA ILE A 155 3.48 -8.84 13.68
C ILE A 155 1.97 -8.77 13.85
N GLU A 156 1.45 -7.80 14.63
CA GLU A 156 0.02 -7.59 14.80
C GLU A 156 -0.68 -7.34 13.46
N CYS A 157 -0.12 -6.47 12.62
CA CYS A 157 -0.67 -6.24 11.28
C CYS A 157 -0.65 -7.52 10.45
N PHE A 158 0.48 -8.24 10.43
CA PHE A 158 0.64 -9.46 9.65
C PHE A 158 -0.44 -10.49 10.01
N GLN A 159 -0.57 -10.80 11.30
CA GLN A 159 -1.56 -11.77 11.80
C GLN A 159 -2.98 -11.42 11.39
N LYS A 160 -3.35 -10.14 11.48
CA LYS A 160 -4.71 -9.68 11.15
C LYS A 160 -5.01 -9.70 9.65
N VAL A 161 -3.99 -9.56 8.79
CA VAL A 161 -4.21 -9.44 7.34
C VAL A 161 -3.87 -10.71 6.55
N SER A 162 -3.14 -11.67 7.11
CA SER A 162 -2.65 -12.87 6.42
C SER A 162 -3.77 -13.66 5.72
N ALA A 163 -4.92 -13.81 6.35
CA ALA A 163 -6.07 -14.51 5.78
C ALA A 163 -6.72 -13.81 4.57
N TYR A 164 -6.35 -12.57 4.26
CA TYR A 164 -7.01 -11.75 3.24
C TYR A 164 -6.08 -11.26 2.13
N ALA A 165 -4.77 -11.38 2.32
CA ALA A 165 -3.76 -10.89 1.40
C ALA A 165 -3.25 -11.99 0.48
N ASP A 166 -3.16 -11.70 -0.82
CA ASP A 166 -2.46 -12.57 -1.77
C ASP A 166 -0.94 -12.36 -1.67
N TYR A 167 -0.48 -11.20 -1.19
CA TYR A 167 0.88 -10.95 -0.74
C TYR A 167 0.91 -9.86 0.34
N ILE A 168 1.94 -9.87 1.17
CA ILE A 168 2.13 -8.85 2.20
C ILE A 168 3.41 -8.06 1.88
N THR A 169 3.32 -6.72 1.96
CA THR A 169 4.49 -5.85 1.83
C THR A 169 4.87 -5.28 3.20
N VAL A 170 6.05 -5.64 3.69
CA VAL A 170 6.65 -5.07 4.90
C VAL A 170 7.35 -3.77 4.54
N ASN A 171 6.77 -2.64 4.93
CA ASN A 171 7.24 -1.31 4.53
C ASN A 171 8.19 -0.71 5.57
N ILE A 172 9.48 -0.73 5.27
CA ILE A 172 10.53 -0.11 6.09
C ILE A 172 11.12 1.14 5.41
N SER A 173 10.53 1.62 4.31
CA SER A 173 11.11 2.64 3.43
C SER A 173 10.73 4.09 3.77
N SER A 174 9.71 4.34 4.60
CA SER A 174 9.16 5.69 4.77
C SER A 174 10.14 6.64 5.47
N PRO A 175 10.46 7.80 4.87
CA PRO A 175 11.21 8.85 5.53
C PRO A 175 10.35 9.67 6.49
N ASN A 176 9.02 9.51 6.41
CA ASN A 176 8.04 10.35 7.09
C ASN A 176 7.62 9.78 8.47
N THR A 177 8.20 8.65 8.86
CA THR A 177 8.01 8.02 10.18
C THR A 177 9.35 8.07 10.91
N PRO A 178 9.47 8.76 12.05
CA PRO A 178 10.72 8.92 12.76
C PRO A 178 11.40 7.58 13.07
N GLY A 179 12.69 7.48 12.74
CA GLY A 179 13.50 6.30 13.00
C GLY A 179 13.07 5.02 12.26
N LEU A 180 12.16 5.07 11.27
CA LEU A 180 11.77 3.87 10.53
C LEU A 180 12.92 3.34 9.68
N ARG A 181 13.67 4.24 9.04
CA ARG A 181 14.84 3.87 8.22
C ARG A 181 16.02 3.30 9.05
N SER A 182 16.00 3.41 10.39
CA SER A 182 16.97 2.66 11.20
C SER A 182 16.81 1.15 11.04
N LEU A 183 15.65 0.66 10.59
CA LEU A 183 15.42 -0.74 10.22
C LEU A 183 16.25 -1.18 8.99
N HIS A 184 16.92 -0.27 8.29
CA HIS A 184 17.81 -0.63 7.20
C HIS A 184 19.18 -1.12 7.69
N SER A 185 19.58 -0.85 8.95
CA SER A 185 20.77 -1.46 9.52
C SER A 185 20.53 -2.93 9.85
N LYS A 186 21.53 -3.77 9.61
CA LYS A 186 21.46 -5.21 9.84
C LYS A 186 21.02 -5.56 11.27
N GLU A 187 21.48 -4.80 12.26
CA GLU A 187 21.16 -4.99 13.68
C GLU A 187 19.66 -4.84 13.98
N ASN A 188 19.00 -3.89 13.30
CA ASN A 188 17.57 -3.62 13.48
C ASN A 188 16.70 -4.42 12.52
N PHE A 189 17.19 -4.75 11.34
CA PHE A 189 16.46 -5.51 10.32
C PHE A 189 16.31 -6.99 10.71
N LEU A 190 17.39 -7.63 11.20
CA LEU A 190 17.37 -9.05 11.52
C LEU A 190 16.33 -9.46 12.55
N PRO A 191 16.10 -8.72 13.67
CA PRO A 191 15.03 -9.02 14.61
C PRO A 191 13.65 -8.96 13.95
N LEU A 192 13.39 -7.94 13.13
CA LEU A 192 12.13 -7.82 12.39
C LEU A 192 11.95 -8.99 11.42
N PHE A 193 12.99 -9.31 10.65
CA PHE A 193 12.92 -10.40 9.67
C PHE A 193 12.66 -11.75 10.33
N LYS A 194 13.36 -12.06 11.43
CA LYS A 194 13.13 -13.30 12.20
C LYS A 194 11.70 -13.37 12.74
N ALA A 195 11.17 -12.25 13.26
CA ALA A 195 9.82 -12.18 13.76
C ALA A 195 8.77 -12.38 12.63
N ILE A 196 8.98 -11.77 11.46
CA ILE A 196 8.12 -12.00 10.29
C ILE A 196 8.18 -13.46 9.81
N SER A 197 9.38 -14.06 9.76
CA SER A 197 9.53 -15.47 9.38
C SER A 197 8.80 -16.39 10.35
N HIS A 198 8.91 -16.14 11.64
CA HIS A 198 8.22 -16.93 12.67
C HIS A 198 6.69 -16.81 12.56
N VAL A 199 6.16 -15.58 12.45
CA VAL A 199 4.71 -15.39 12.31
C VAL A 199 4.18 -15.95 10.98
N ARG A 200 4.97 -15.90 9.91
CA ARG A 200 4.64 -16.57 8.64
C ARG A 200 4.41 -18.06 8.82
N GLU A 201 5.27 -18.73 9.58
CA GLU A 201 5.16 -20.16 9.88
C GLU A 201 3.92 -20.45 10.75
N THR A 202 3.74 -19.69 11.83
CA THR A 202 2.61 -19.88 12.77
C THR A 202 1.25 -19.62 12.13
N GLU A 203 1.15 -18.67 11.22
CA GLU A 203 -0.07 -18.36 10.44
C GLU A 203 -0.23 -19.26 9.20
N ASN A 204 0.72 -20.17 8.93
CA ASN A 204 0.75 -21.00 7.70
C ASN A 204 0.62 -20.16 6.43
N PHE A 205 1.21 -18.97 6.40
CA PHE A 205 1.13 -18.05 5.27
C PHE A 205 2.14 -18.44 4.18
N SER A 206 1.64 -19.10 3.12
CA SER A 206 2.46 -19.57 1.99
C SER A 206 2.70 -18.52 0.90
N ASN A 207 1.89 -17.44 0.88
CA ASN A 207 1.96 -16.41 -0.14
C ASN A 207 3.24 -15.55 -0.02
N PRO A 208 3.60 -14.80 -1.08
CA PRO A 208 4.79 -13.96 -1.09
C PRO A 208 4.77 -12.86 -0.01
N ILE A 209 5.95 -12.60 0.56
CA ILE A 209 6.23 -11.43 1.39
C ILE A 209 7.27 -10.58 0.67
N PHE A 210 6.97 -9.30 0.48
CA PHE A 210 7.88 -8.31 -0.10
C PHE A 210 8.38 -7.36 0.98
N ILE A 211 9.65 -6.98 0.89
CA ILE A 211 10.22 -5.93 1.72
C ILE A 211 10.39 -4.68 0.86
N LYS A 212 9.72 -3.61 1.26
CA LYS A 212 9.78 -2.34 0.53
C LYS A 212 10.88 -1.46 1.11
N LEU A 213 11.92 -1.24 0.32
CA LEU A 213 13.05 -0.34 0.60
C LEU A 213 12.84 1.04 -0.03
N SER A 214 13.62 2.03 0.42
CA SER A 214 13.69 3.33 -0.24
C SER A 214 14.54 3.24 -1.51
N PRO A 215 14.16 3.92 -2.60
CA PRO A 215 15.01 4.01 -3.79
C PRO A 215 16.30 4.85 -3.54
N ASP A 216 16.34 5.63 -2.46
CA ASP A 216 17.48 6.47 -2.09
C ASP A 216 18.54 5.71 -1.25
N GLU A 217 18.30 4.42 -0.94
CA GLU A 217 19.25 3.63 -0.16
C GLU A 217 20.50 3.30 -0.95
N HIS A 218 21.65 3.31 -0.25
CA HIS A 218 22.91 2.90 -0.86
C HIS A 218 22.86 1.41 -1.24
N ILE A 219 23.53 1.07 -2.34
CA ILE A 219 23.51 -0.30 -2.88
C ILE A 219 24.05 -1.32 -1.89
N ASP A 220 25.02 -0.93 -1.04
CA ASP A 220 25.58 -1.81 -0.03
C ASP A 220 24.56 -2.19 1.03
N VAL A 221 23.71 -1.23 1.48
CA VAL A 221 22.60 -1.47 2.42
C VAL A 221 21.58 -2.43 1.81
N ILE A 222 21.22 -2.20 0.55
CA ILE A 222 20.31 -3.11 -0.19
C ILE A 222 20.92 -4.51 -0.28
N SER A 223 22.21 -4.61 -0.60
CA SER A 223 22.94 -5.88 -0.67
C SER A 223 22.99 -6.61 0.69
N GLU A 224 23.24 -5.89 1.78
CA GLU A 224 23.24 -6.48 3.13
C GLU A 224 21.86 -7.03 3.53
N ILE A 225 20.81 -6.26 3.29
CA ILE A 225 19.44 -6.70 3.55
C ILE A 225 19.09 -7.94 2.69
N THR A 226 19.44 -7.91 1.39
CA THR A 226 19.15 -9.01 0.46
C THR A 226 19.87 -10.31 0.84
N LYS A 227 21.10 -10.22 1.38
CA LYS A 227 21.85 -11.38 1.86
C LYS A 227 21.32 -11.94 3.19
N ALA A 228 20.57 -11.14 3.94
CA ALA A 228 20.01 -11.53 5.24
C ALA A 228 18.64 -12.22 5.14
N ILE A 229 17.99 -12.17 3.96
CA ILE A 229 16.72 -12.79 3.61
C ILE A 229 16.95 -14.16 2.98
#